data_9fed61132b64603daa487d4d43ed5df1
#
_entry.id   9fed61132b64603daa487d4d43ed5df1
#
_cell.length_a   1.000
_cell.length_b   1.000
_cell.length_c   1.000
_cell.angle_alpha   90.00
_cell.angle_beta   90.00
_cell.angle_gamma   90.00
#
_symmetry.space_group_name_H-M   'P 1'
#
loop_
_entity.id
_entity.type
_entity.pdbx_description
1 polymer ?
#
loop_
_entity_poly.entity_id
_entity_poly.type
_entity_poly.pdbx_seq_one_letter_code
_entity_poly.pdbx_strand_id
1 'polypeptide(L)'
;NLILVRPNEKPVVAADDLYFPNGTIITEDNKTLIIGETYASRLTAFDINDDGSLSNRRLWADLANIKKDYRPVPDGICLDKEDAIWMASPSTNEVLRIKEGGIIVDKISVKTNAYACVLGGKDRKTLFVCTSGSSDMQSCIEKKEGRIESFQVDIPGAGIP
;
A
#
# COMPACT_ATOMS: atom_id res chain seq x y z
N ASN A 1 15.27 -4.72 -1.27
CA ASN A 1 15.81 -3.70 -0.36
C ASN A 1 15.01 -2.41 -0.49
N LEU A 2 14.93 -1.65 0.59
CA LEU A 2 14.49 -0.26 0.62
C LEU A 2 15.72 0.65 0.54
N ILE A 3 15.66 1.65 -0.34
CA ILE A 3 16.80 2.53 -0.61
C ILE A 3 16.45 3.95 -0.16
N LEU A 4 17.30 4.54 0.65
CA LEU A 4 17.22 5.95 1.02
C LEU A 4 18.09 6.77 0.05
N VAL A 5 17.49 7.78 -0.56
CA VAL A 5 18.14 8.74 -1.45
C VAL A 5 18.05 10.13 -0.84
N ARG A 6 19.20 10.76 -0.59
CA ARG A 6 19.29 12.16 -0.16
C ARG A 6 19.87 13.03 -1.26
N PRO A 7 19.47 14.31 -1.33
CA PRO A 7 20.09 15.25 -2.27
C PRO A 7 21.62 15.28 -2.09
N ASN A 8 22.34 15.17 -3.21
CA ASN A 8 23.81 15.24 -3.26
C ASN A 8 24.56 14.13 -2.48
N GLU A 9 23.90 13.07 -2.05
CA GLU A 9 24.52 11.91 -1.39
C GLU A 9 24.37 10.65 -2.24
N LYS A 10 25.21 9.64 -1.96
CA LYS A 10 25.05 8.32 -2.57
C LYS A 10 23.85 7.60 -1.94
N PRO A 11 23.03 6.90 -2.75
CA PRO A 11 21.97 6.06 -2.21
C PRO A 11 22.52 5.02 -1.23
N VAL A 12 21.79 4.79 -0.15
CA VAL A 12 22.13 3.78 0.87
C VAL A 12 20.97 2.80 1.06
N VAL A 13 21.28 1.57 1.43
CA VAL A 13 20.26 0.59 1.83
C VAL A 13 19.73 0.99 3.21
N ALA A 14 18.45 1.35 3.28
CA ALA A 14 17.77 1.71 4.52
C ALA A 14 17.19 0.48 5.24
N ALA A 15 16.74 -0.52 4.48
CA ALA A 15 16.31 -1.82 5.01
C ALA A 15 16.48 -2.91 3.95
N ASP A 16 16.78 -4.11 4.39
CA ASP A 16 16.94 -5.34 3.60
C ASP A 16 15.96 -6.43 4.05
N ASP A 17 16.09 -7.65 3.49
CA ASP A 17 15.25 -8.80 3.81
C ASP A 17 13.74 -8.52 3.73
N LEU A 18 13.31 -7.73 2.74
CA LEU A 18 11.92 -7.46 2.42
C LEU A 18 11.45 -8.37 1.28
N TYR A 19 10.28 -8.99 1.44
CA TYR A 19 9.69 -9.93 0.48
C TYR A 19 8.84 -9.21 -0.57
N PHE A 20 9.45 -8.76 -1.65
CA PHE A 20 8.84 -7.98 -2.71
C PHE A 20 8.20 -6.69 -2.16
N PRO A 21 9.05 -5.75 -1.66
CA PRO A 21 8.57 -4.46 -1.15
C PRO A 21 7.86 -3.68 -2.27
N ASN A 22 6.66 -3.17 -1.97
CA ASN A 22 5.78 -2.50 -2.93
C ASN A 22 5.29 -1.16 -2.37
N GLY A 23 3.98 -0.95 -2.23
CA GLY A 23 3.41 0.30 -1.75
C GLY A 23 4.01 0.74 -0.42
N THR A 24 4.40 2.02 -0.33
CA THR A 24 5.07 2.60 0.82
C THR A 24 4.39 3.91 1.20
N ILE A 25 4.14 4.12 2.49
CA ILE A 25 3.65 5.38 3.04
C ILE A 25 4.51 5.84 4.22
N ILE A 26 4.48 7.14 4.48
CA ILE A 26 5.00 7.75 5.70
C ILE A 26 3.81 8.37 6.44
N THR A 27 3.74 8.16 7.75
CA THR A 27 2.69 8.75 8.60
C THR A 27 2.77 10.28 8.59
N GLU A 28 1.64 10.94 8.89
CA GLU A 28 1.53 12.41 8.79
C GLU A 28 2.50 13.15 9.73
N ASP A 29 2.87 12.54 10.86
CA ASP A 29 3.87 13.04 11.79
C ASP A 29 5.34 12.80 11.36
N ASN A 30 5.55 12.16 10.20
CA ASN A 30 6.85 11.77 9.63
C ASN A 30 7.69 10.82 10.51
N LYS A 31 7.08 10.08 11.43
CA LYS A 31 7.81 9.21 12.37
C LYS A 31 7.79 7.74 12.01
N THR A 32 6.86 7.30 11.17
CA THR A 32 6.73 5.88 10.82
C THR A 32 6.67 5.71 9.30
N LEU A 33 7.48 4.80 8.79
CA LEU A 33 7.39 4.31 7.43
C LEU A 33 6.71 2.93 7.46
N ILE A 34 5.66 2.75 6.63
CA ILE A 34 4.97 1.47 6.49
C ILE A 34 5.08 1.01 5.04
N ILE A 35 5.44 -0.25 4.83
CA ILE A 35 5.66 -0.84 3.52
C ILE A 35 4.88 -2.15 3.35
N GLY A 36 4.27 -2.33 2.18
CA GLY A 36 3.67 -3.58 1.77
C GLY A 36 4.72 -4.59 1.31
N GLU A 37 4.72 -5.78 1.87
CA GLU A 37 5.52 -6.90 1.39
C GLU A 37 4.61 -7.90 0.68
N THR A 38 4.51 -7.81 -0.64
CA THR A 38 3.54 -8.54 -1.47
C THR A 38 3.62 -10.05 -1.26
N TYR A 39 4.82 -10.64 -1.37
CA TYR A 39 4.97 -12.09 -1.27
C TYR A 39 4.88 -12.63 0.17
N ALA A 40 5.06 -11.76 1.15
CA ALA A 40 4.86 -12.13 2.55
C ALA A 40 3.41 -11.92 3.00
N SER A 41 2.54 -11.27 2.20
CA SER A 41 1.17 -10.89 2.59
C SER A 41 1.15 -10.19 3.94
N ARG A 42 1.94 -9.11 4.10
CA ARG A 42 2.02 -8.33 5.34
C ARG A 42 2.34 -6.88 5.09
N LEU A 43 2.04 -6.05 6.07
CA LEU A 43 2.54 -4.69 6.18
C LEU A 43 3.60 -4.65 7.29
N THR A 44 4.74 -4.04 6.99
CA THR A 44 5.87 -3.89 7.92
C THR A 44 6.10 -2.42 8.20
N ALA A 45 6.30 -2.06 9.46
CA ALA A 45 6.58 -0.70 9.88
C ALA A 45 8.01 -0.53 10.38
N PHE A 46 8.52 0.69 10.25
CA PHE A 46 9.80 1.14 10.77
C PHE A 46 9.64 2.51 11.42
N ASP A 47 10.39 2.79 12.47
CA ASP A 47 10.54 4.15 12.96
C ASP A 47 11.54 4.91 12.09
N ILE A 48 11.24 6.17 11.78
CA ILE A 48 12.12 7.07 11.03
C ILE A 48 12.90 7.91 12.04
N ASN A 49 14.22 7.77 12.03
CA ASN A 49 15.12 8.58 12.87
C ASN A 49 15.36 9.97 12.25
N ASP A 50 15.87 10.92 13.05
CA ASP A 50 16.11 12.30 12.61
C ASP A 50 17.06 12.41 11.42
N ASP A 51 17.97 11.46 11.25
CA ASP A 51 18.88 11.36 10.09
C ASP A 51 18.25 10.65 8.88
N GLY A 52 16.98 10.22 8.98
CA GLY A 52 16.24 9.48 7.96
C GLY A 52 16.58 7.98 7.89
N SER A 53 17.45 7.49 8.77
CA SER A 53 17.67 6.04 8.90
C SER A 53 16.43 5.38 9.53
N LEU A 54 16.30 4.06 9.32
CA LEU A 54 15.18 3.29 9.84
C LEU A 54 15.60 2.41 11.02
N SER A 55 14.72 2.31 12.00
CA SER A 55 14.89 1.47 13.19
C SER A 55 13.60 0.75 13.56
N ASN A 56 13.64 -0.09 14.60
CA ASN A 56 12.47 -0.74 15.18
C ASN A 56 11.53 -1.40 14.16
N ARG A 57 12.10 -2.24 13.26
CA ARG A 57 11.30 -3.03 12.30
C ARG A 57 10.29 -3.89 13.05
N ARG A 58 9.01 -3.78 12.67
CA ARG A 58 7.91 -4.52 13.32
C ARG A 58 6.82 -4.89 12.33
N LEU A 59 6.10 -5.97 12.63
CA LEU A 59 4.89 -6.34 11.92
C LEU A 59 3.79 -5.31 12.22
N TRP A 60 3.29 -4.63 11.19
CA TRP A 60 2.16 -3.71 11.30
C TRP A 60 0.82 -4.43 11.09
N ALA A 61 0.75 -5.32 10.10
CA ALA A 61 -0.41 -6.18 9.87
C ALA A 61 0.01 -7.51 9.24
N ASP A 62 -0.46 -8.63 9.80
CA ASP A 62 -0.40 -9.95 9.18
C ASP A 62 -1.66 -10.17 8.34
N LEU A 63 -1.48 -10.27 7.02
CA LEU A 63 -2.57 -10.47 6.07
C LEU A 63 -2.65 -11.93 5.60
N ALA A 64 -1.63 -12.74 5.88
CA ALA A 64 -1.57 -14.13 5.48
C ALA A 64 -2.55 -15.02 6.27
N ASN A 65 -2.87 -14.61 7.50
CA ASN A 65 -3.62 -15.41 8.46
C ASN A 65 -4.99 -14.83 8.84
N ILE A 66 -5.53 -13.88 8.06
CA ILE A 66 -6.82 -13.24 8.35
C ILE A 66 -7.97 -14.26 8.34
N LYS A 67 -8.00 -15.13 7.33
CA LYS A 67 -9.03 -16.16 7.15
C LYS A 67 -8.49 -17.28 6.27
N LYS A 68 -8.94 -18.51 6.53
CA LYS A 68 -8.65 -19.66 5.65
C LYS A 68 -9.09 -19.36 4.21
N ASP A 69 -8.23 -19.70 3.25
CA ASP A 69 -8.46 -19.53 1.80
C ASP A 69 -8.70 -18.07 1.34
N TYR A 70 -8.33 -17.09 2.17
CA TYR A 70 -8.38 -15.66 1.83
C TYR A 70 -7.03 -15.02 2.17
N ARG A 71 -6.26 -14.71 1.14
CA ARG A 71 -4.90 -14.16 1.28
C ARG A 71 -4.76 -12.90 0.43
N PRO A 72 -5.16 -11.75 0.93
CA PRO A 72 -4.86 -10.48 0.26
C PRO A 72 -3.35 -10.22 0.27
N VAL A 73 -2.83 -9.75 -0.86
CA VAL A 73 -1.43 -9.35 -0.97
C VAL A 73 -1.34 -7.85 -1.17
N PRO A 74 -0.50 -7.13 -0.42
CA PRO A 74 -0.35 -5.70 -0.57
C PRO A 74 0.37 -5.34 -1.87
N ASP A 75 -0.19 -4.38 -2.62
CA ASP A 75 0.43 -3.71 -3.73
C ASP A 75 0.53 -2.21 -3.42
N GLY A 76 -0.04 -1.29 -4.19
CA GLY A 76 -0.06 0.12 -3.83
C GLY A 76 -0.94 0.42 -2.62
N ILE A 77 -0.48 1.30 -1.74
CA ILE A 77 -1.17 1.66 -0.50
C ILE A 77 -1.26 3.19 -0.32
N CYS A 78 -2.24 3.67 0.43
CA CYS A 78 -2.31 5.06 0.87
C CYS A 78 -2.91 5.16 2.28
N LEU A 79 -2.60 6.26 2.98
CA LEU A 79 -3.01 6.52 4.37
C LEU A 79 -4.23 7.43 4.42
N ASP A 80 -5.14 7.21 5.36
CA ASP A 80 -6.23 8.11 5.68
C ASP A 80 -6.06 8.82 7.04
N LYS A 81 -6.94 9.77 7.32
CA LYS A 81 -6.89 10.63 8.55
C LYS A 81 -7.21 9.89 9.84
N GLU A 82 -7.60 8.64 9.82
CA GLU A 82 -7.77 7.78 10.99
C GLU A 82 -6.63 6.76 11.13
N ASP A 83 -5.47 7.04 10.50
CA ASP A 83 -4.30 6.16 10.47
C ASP A 83 -4.58 4.75 9.94
N ALA A 84 -5.65 4.59 9.16
CA ALA A 84 -5.92 3.36 8.44
C ALA A 84 -5.29 3.39 7.04
N ILE A 85 -4.87 2.23 6.57
CA ILE A 85 -4.26 2.05 5.25
C ILE A 85 -5.29 1.49 4.28
N TRP A 86 -5.54 2.21 3.19
CA TRP A 86 -6.17 1.63 2.02
C TRP A 86 -5.11 0.89 1.21
N MET A 87 -5.34 -0.38 0.95
CA MET A 87 -4.40 -1.31 0.33
C MET A 87 -5.03 -1.98 -0.89
N ALA A 88 -4.48 -1.75 -2.06
CA ALA A 88 -4.85 -2.49 -3.26
C ALA A 88 -4.36 -3.94 -3.13
N SER A 89 -5.23 -4.90 -3.48
CA SER A 89 -4.94 -6.33 -3.43
C SER A 89 -5.28 -7.00 -4.76
N PRO A 90 -4.29 -7.25 -5.62
CA PRO A 90 -4.53 -7.90 -6.91
C PRO A 90 -4.98 -9.36 -6.76
N SER A 91 -4.64 -10.04 -5.69
CA SER A 91 -5.01 -11.45 -5.47
C SER A 91 -6.47 -11.66 -5.11
N THR A 92 -7.17 -10.62 -4.64
CA THR A 92 -8.56 -10.70 -4.19
C THR A 92 -9.51 -9.79 -4.94
N ASN A 93 -9.00 -8.98 -5.89
CA ASN A 93 -9.76 -7.96 -6.64
C ASN A 93 -10.49 -6.97 -5.71
N GLU A 94 -9.77 -6.51 -4.69
CA GLU A 94 -10.31 -5.64 -3.65
C GLU A 94 -9.34 -4.52 -3.30
N VAL A 95 -9.86 -3.44 -2.74
CA VAL A 95 -9.09 -2.48 -1.95
C VAL A 95 -9.61 -2.57 -0.52
N LEU A 96 -8.70 -2.84 0.41
CA LEU A 96 -9.01 -3.06 1.82
C LEU A 96 -8.61 -1.85 2.63
N ARG A 97 -9.47 -1.40 3.53
CA ARG A 97 -9.13 -0.42 4.56
C ARG A 97 -8.74 -1.16 5.83
N ILE A 98 -7.49 -1.02 6.25
CA ILE A 98 -6.89 -1.84 7.30
C ILE A 98 -6.34 -0.93 8.41
N LYS A 99 -6.64 -1.24 9.67
CA LYS A 99 -6.01 -0.65 10.85
C LYS A 99 -4.83 -1.51 11.32
N GLU A 100 -3.93 -0.90 12.11
CA GLU A 100 -2.81 -1.62 12.74
C GLU A 100 -3.30 -2.88 13.45
N GLY A 101 -2.50 -3.95 13.36
CA GLY A 101 -2.90 -5.28 13.81
C GLY A 101 -3.65 -6.12 12.77
N GLY A 102 -3.88 -5.59 11.55
CA GLY A 102 -4.50 -6.34 10.44
C GLY A 102 -6.04 -6.35 10.47
N ILE A 103 -6.67 -5.43 11.19
CA ILE A 103 -8.12 -5.33 11.30
C ILE A 103 -8.67 -4.68 10.03
N ILE A 104 -9.37 -5.45 9.19
CA ILE A 104 -10.09 -4.92 8.02
C ILE A 104 -11.36 -4.23 8.50
N VAL A 105 -11.45 -2.91 8.31
CA VAL A 105 -12.59 -2.08 8.74
C VAL A 105 -13.48 -1.65 7.59
N ASP A 106 -13.00 -1.73 6.35
CA ASP A 106 -13.78 -1.46 5.15
C ASP A 106 -13.19 -2.19 3.94
N LYS A 107 -14.00 -2.37 2.89
CA LYS A 107 -13.62 -3.12 1.70
C LYS A 107 -14.39 -2.65 0.47
N ILE A 108 -13.67 -2.42 -0.62
CA ILE A 108 -14.23 -2.09 -1.94
C ILE A 108 -13.82 -3.17 -2.93
N SER A 109 -14.80 -3.83 -3.55
CA SER A 109 -14.56 -4.78 -4.64
C SER A 109 -14.42 -4.03 -5.97
N VAL A 110 -13.45 -4.43 -6.78
CA VAL A 110 -13.20 -3.90 -8.12
C VAL A 110 -13.41 -4.97 -9.19
N LYS A 111 -13.52 -4.55 -10.45
CA LYS A 111 -13.87 -5.48 -11.55
C LYS A 111 -12.75 -6.45 -11.91
N THR A 112 -11.50 -6.01 -11.76
CA THR A 112 -10.31 -6.79 -12.07
C THR A 112 -9.29 -6.63 -10.95
N ASN A 113 -8.03 -7.05 -11.14
CA ASN A 113 -7.01 -6.96 -10.10
C ASN A 113 -6.71 -5.49 -9.76
N ALA A 114 -6.71 -5.16 -8.47
CA ALA A 114 -6.32 -3.84 -7.96
C ALA A 114 -4.80 -3.80 -7.73
N TYR A 115 -4.10 -2.85 -8.36
CA TYR A 115 -2.64 -2.73 -8.27
C TYR A 115 -2.18 -1.49 -7.50
N ALA A 116 -2.93 -0.40 -7.53
CA ALA A 116 -2.58 0.80 -6.79
C ALA A 116 -3.85 1.53 -6.35
N CYS A 117 -3.74 2.27 -5.26
CA CYS A 117 -4.81 3.16 -4.81
C CYS A 117 -4.24 4.44 -4.20
N VAL A 118 -5.01 5.53 -4.32
CA VAL A 118 -4.66 6.83 -3.74
C VAL A 118 -5.92 7.61 -3.38
N LEU A 119 -5.91 8.29 -2.24
CA LEU A 119 -6.96 9.21 -1.83
C LEU A 119 -6.70 10.61 -2.38
N GLY A 120 -7.64 11.13 -3.14
CA GLY A 120 -7.55 12.43 -3.81
C GLY A 120 -8.91 13.12 -3.93
N GLY A 121 -9.02 14.04 -4.90
CA GLY A 121 -10.18 14.92 -5.04
C GLY A 121 -10.09 16.15 -4.14
N LYS A 122 -11.05 17.07 -4.28
CA LYS A 122 -11.04 18.37 -3.56
C LYS A 122 -11.09 18.22 -2.04
N ASP A 123 -11.84 17.24 -1.56
CA ASP A 123 -12.02 16.90 -0.14
C ASP A 123 -11.18 15.71 0.31
N ARG A 124 -10.35 15.14 -0.60
CA ARG A 124 -9.53 13.95 -0.41
C ARG A 124 -10.33 12.69 -0.03
N LYS A 125 -11.60 12.64 -0.37
CA LYS A 125 -12.52 11.52 -0.12
C LYS A 125 -12.81 10.69 -1.36
N THR A 126 -12.10 10.91 -2.45
CA THR A 126 -12.20 10.07 -3.64
C THR A 126 -11.03 9.10 -3.67
N LEU A 127 -11.32 7.82 -3.52
CA LEU A 127 -10.33 6.75 -3.68
C LEU A 127 -10.23 6.40 -5.16
N PHE A 128 -9.09 6.67 -5.77
CA PHE A 128 -8.76 6.25 -7.13
C PHE A 128 -8.02 4.92 -7.07
N VAL A 129 -8.40 3.98 -7.93
CA VAL A 129 -7.84 2.62 -7.96
C VAL A 129 -7.39 2.29 -9.38
N CYS A 130 -6.12 1.93 -9.54
CA CYS A 130 -5.61 1.41 -10.81
C CYS A 130 -5.90 -0.09 -10.89
N THR A 131 -6.63 -0.50 -11.93
CA THR A 131 -7.03 -1.90 -12.13
C THR A 131 -6.62 -2.42 -13.50
N SER A 132 -6.33 -3.71 -13.60
CA SER A 132 -6.07 -4.41 -14.87
C SER A 132 -6.43 -5.89 -14.74
N GLY A 133 -6.79 -6.52 -15.84
CA GLY A 133 -7.04 -7.97 -15.89
C GLY A 133 -5.77 -8.82 -15.75
N SER A 134 -4.59 -8.22 -15.92
CA SER A 134 -3.29 -8.90 -15.85
C SER A 134 -2.17 -7.92 -15.52
N SER A 135 -1.07 -8.42 -14.97
CA SER A 135 0.24 -7.75 -14.88
C SER A 135 1.26 -8.35 -15.85
N ASP A 136 0.89 -9.37 -16.63
CA ASP A 136 1.74 -9.91 -17.68
C ASP A 136 1.89 -8.92 -18.83
N MET A 137 3.13 -8.61 -19.19
CA MET A 137 3.46 -7.58 -20.17
C MET A 137 2.79 -7.82 -21.53
N GLN A 138 2.83 -9.05 -22.06
CA GLN A 138 2.27 -9.37 -23.36
C GLN A 138 0.75 -9.24 -23.34
N SER A 139 0.10 -9.75 -22.32
CA SER A 139 -1.34 -9.62 -22.10
C SER A 139 -1.78 -8.16 -21.99
N CYS A 140 -1.01 -7.32 -21.29
CA CYS A 140 -1.30 -5.90 -21.15
C CYS A 140 -1.18 -5.15 -22.49
N ILE A 141 -0.17 -5.47 -23.30
CA ILE A 141 0.03 -4.87 -24.64
C ILE A 141 -1.13 -5.23 -25.57
N GLU A 142 -1.56 -6.48 -25.56
CA GLU A 142 -2.60 -6.99 -26.44
C GLU A 142 -3.99 -6.49 -26.05
N LYS A 143 -4.36 -6.61 -24.78
CA LYS A 143 -5.72 -6.36 -24.30
C LYS A 143 -6.00 -4.90 -23.96
N LYS A 144 -5.00 -4.16 -23.44
CA LYS A 144 -5.10 -2.75 -23.03
C LYS A 144 -6.29 -2.49 -22.08
N GLU A 145 -6.46 -3.37 -21.09
CA GLU A 145 -7.60 -3.37 -20.16
C GLU A 145 -7.37 -2.54 -18.89
N GLY A 146 -6.21 -1.88 -18.78
CA GLY A 146 -5.90 -1.01 -17.65
C GLY A 146 -6.94 0.11 -17.50
N ARG A 147 -7.40 0.36 -16.26
CA ARG A 147 -8.42 1.35 -15.93
C ARG A 147 -8.08 2.08 -14.64
N ILE A 148 -8.70 3.24 -14.46
CA ILE A 148 -8.80 3.91 -13.18
C ILE A 148 -10.27 3.88 -12.78
N GLU A 149 -10.55 3.25 -11.65
CA GLU A 149 -11.87 3.27 -11.01
C GLU A 149 -11.84 4.29 -9.85
N SER A 150 -12.98 4.89 -9.52
CA SER A 150 -13.07 5.87 -8.44
C SER A 150 -14.27 5.58 -7.53
N PHE A 151 -14.05 5.75 -6.23
CA PHE A 151 -15.05 5.48 -5.19
C PHE A 151 -15.07 6.62 -4.17
N GLN A 152 -16.26 7.00 -3.70
CA GLN A 152 -16.37 7.93 -2.58
C GLN A 152 -16.22 7.17 -1.28
N VAL A 153 -15.43 7.73 -0.35
CA VAL A 153 -15.17 7.20 0.98
C VAL A 153 -15.43 8.25 2.05
N ASP A 154 -15.69 7.82 3.27
CA ASP A 154 -16.05 8.75 4.35
C ASP A 154 -14.85 9.46 4.95
N ILE A 155 -13.72 8.78 5.05
CA ILE A 155 -12.51 9.30 5.70
C ILE A 155 -11.55 9.86 4.65
N PRO A 156 -11.13 11.14 4.79
CA PRO A 156 -10.23 11.75 3.82
C PRO A 156 -8.80 11.21 3.94
N GLY A 157 -8.05 11.33 2.85
CA GLY A 157 -6.63 10.99 2.82
C GLY A 157 -5.77 11.83 3.74
N ALA A 158 -4.80 11.21 4.38
CA ALA A 158 -3.75 11.83 5.16
C ALA A 158 -2.47 12.02 4.33
N GLY A 159 -1.60 12.91 4.80
CA GLY A 159 -0.28 13.14 4.18
C GLY A 159 -0.34 13.77 2.79
N ILE A 160 0.77 13.63 2.08
CA ILE A 160 0.92 14.02 0.67
C ILE A 160 0.82 12.73 -0.14
N PRO A 161 0.04 12.72 -1.24
CA PRO A 161 -0.03 11.54 -2.10
C PRO A 161 1.31 11.33 -2.80
#